data_2173641880a23b172a509299b064038b
#
_entry.id   2173641880a23b172a509299b064038b
#
_cell.length_a   1.000
_cell.length_b   1.000
_cell.length_c   1.000
_cell.angle_alpha   90.00
_cell.angle_beta   90.00
_cell.angle_gamma   90.00
#
_symmetry.space_group_name_H-M   'P 1'
#
loop_
_entity.id
_entity.type
_entity.pdbx_description
1 polymer ?
#
loop_
_entity_poly.entity_id
_entity_poly.type
_entity_poly.pdbx_seq_one_letter_code
_entity_poly.pdbx_strand_id
1 'polypeptide(L)'
;MKGWPKFDADNILYFEIVLMLLFLSMNATDQILQERNFEGYYKAGSFPVSSFMVPLFDSFETSTVYLFERVFWWLHIIGIFFFLNYLYYSKHLHILLAFPNTYYANLENKGKFGILESVKNEVLLMFYPEKASQSSGNVDKFGASDVLDLNWVQLMNAYSCTECGRCTSECPANLTGKKLSPRKIMMDTRDRLEKVSKNISVNKGKFVDDGDRLLDNYITKEELWACTSCNACVEACPINIDPLSIIMDMRQYLIMEESSAHPDLNNMMNNIENNGAPWPYNQQDRELWIQES
;
A
#
# COMPACT_ATOMS: atom_id res chain seq x y z
N MET A 1 -4.70 -11.62 -11.70
CA MET A 1 -3.28 -11.28 -11.81
C MET A 1 -2.72 -11.78 -13.13
N LYS A 2 -2.08 -10.93 -13.92
CA LYS A 2 -1.34 -11.30 -15.14
C LYS A 2 -0.01 -10.52 -15.13
N GLY A 3 1.05 -11.11 -15.71
CA GLY A 3 2.36 -10.48 -15.80
C GLY A 3 3.25 -10.64 -14.56
N TRP A 4 4.11 -9.65 -14.28
CA TRP A 4 5.15 -9.69 -13.26
C TRP A 4 4.66 -10.06 -11.85
N PRO A 5 3.54 -9.55 -11.32
CA PRO A 5 3.08 -9.91 -9.97
C PRO A 5 2.72 -11.39 -9.79
N LYS A 6 2.31 -12.07 -10.87
CA LYS A 6 2.08 -13.52 -10.83
C LYS A 6 3.39 -14.27 -10.84
N PHE A 7 4.32 -13.88 -11.71
CA PHE A 7 5.64 -14.49 -11.81
C PHE A 7 6.41 -14.38 -10.48
N ASP A 8 6.36 -13.20 -9.83
CA ASP A 8 6.96 -12.99 -8.53
C ASP A 8 6.35 -13.91 -7.46
N ALA A 9 5.02 -14.06 -7.43
CA ALA A 9 4.35 -14.97 -6.51
C ALA A 9 4.73 -16.43 -6.72
N ASP A 10 4.83 -16.87 -7.98
CA ASP A 10 5.22 -18.22 -8.32
C ASP A 10 6.69 -18.47 -7.89
N ASN A 11 7.60 -17.51 -8.11
CA ASN A 11 8.99 -17.60 -7.67
C ASN A 11 9.13 -17.72 -6.16
N ILE A 12 8.39 -16.92 -5.40
CA ILE A 12 8.38 -17.00 -3.93
C ILE A 12 7.98 -18.40 -3.48
N LEU A 13 6.90 -18.95 -4.05
CA LEU A 13 6.43 -20.29 -3.71
C LEU A 13 7.47 -21.36 -4.02
N TYR A 14 8.13 -21.29 -5.18
CA TYR A 14 9.20 -22.22 -5.53
C TYR A 14 10.38 -22.12 -4.58
N PHE A 15 10.80 -20.92 -4.21
CA PHE A 15 11.84 -20.71 -3.22
C PHE A 15 11.50 -21.34 -1.88
N GLU A 16 10.31 -21.11 -1.37
CA GLU A 16 9.85 -21.68 -0.10
C GLU A 16 9.82 -23.21 -0.15
N ILE A 17 9.32 -23.80 -1.24
CA ILE A 17 9.31 -25.26 -1.43
C ILE A 17 10.74 -25.81 -1.40
N VAL A 18 11.68 -25.19 -2.13
CA VAL A 18 13.09 -25.64 -2.16
C VAL A 18 13.73 -25.52 -0.78
N LEU A 19 13.54 -24.41 -0.08
CA LEU A 19 14.06 -24.21 1.28
C LEU A 19 13.49 -25.24 2.25
N MET A 20 12.20 -25.55 2.17
CA MET A 20 11.59 -26.59 3.02
C MET A 20 12.10 -27.98 2.69
N LEU A 21 12.29 -28.31 1.42
CA LEU A 21 12.89 -29.59 1.03
C LEU A 21 14.33 -29.74 1.55
N LEU A 22 15.14 -28.70 1.46
CA LEU A 22 16.50 -28.69 2.02
C LEU A 22 16.48 -28.88 3.54
N PHE A 23 15.59 -28.17 4.24
CA PHE A 23 15.41 -28.28 5.70
C PHE A 23 14.99 -29.69 6.13
N LEU A 24 13.99 -30.27 5.45
CA LEU A 24 13.52 -31.62 5.76
C LEU A 24 14.57 -32.68 5.44
N SER A 25 15.32 -32.51 4.34
CA SER A 25 16.43 -33.42 3.97
C SER A 25 17.58 -33.35 4.97
N MET A 26 17.93 -32.15 5.43
CA MET A 26 18.92 -31.92 6.49
C MET A 26 18.53 -32.67 7.76
N ASN A 27 17.28 -32.47 8.25
CA ASN A 27 16.81 -33.15 9.46
C ASN A 27 16.74 -34.68 9.29
N ALA A 28 16.42 -35.20 8.10
CA ALA A 28 16.41 -36.64 7.84
C ALA A 28 17.83 -37.24 7.89
N THR A 29 18.80 -36.57 7.29
CA THR A 29 20.20 -36.99 7.32
C THR A 29 20.81 -36.83 8.72
N ASP A 30 20.46 -35.80 9.46
CA ASP A 30 20.84 -35.61 10.86
C ASP A 30 20.29 -36.74 11.75
N GLN A 31 19.02 -37.14 11.57
CA GLN A 31 18.42 -38.28 12.29
C GLN A 31 19.21 -39.58 12.06
N ILE A 32 19.62 -39.87 10.81
CA ILE A 32 20.43 -41.07 10.50
C ILE A 32 21.79 -41.02 11.21
N LEU A 33 22.44 -39.86 11.24
CA LEU A 33 23.74 -39.69 11.93
C LEU A 33 23.60 -39.85 13.44
N GLN A 34 22.50 -39.38 14.05
CA GLN A 34 22.17 -39.59 15.45
C GLN A 34 21.97 -41.11 15.77
N GLU A 35 21.21 -41.82 14.93
CA GLU A 35 20.98 -43.27 15.07
C GLU A 35 22.26 -44.09 14.92
N ARG A 36 23.18 -43.66 14.06
CA ARG A 36 24.48 -44.28 13.83
C ARG A 36 25.55 -43.85 14.85
N ASN A 37 25.18 -43.01 15.85
CA ASN A 37 26.11 -42.47 16.87
C ASN A 37 27.35 -41.80 16.28
N PHE A 38 27.18 -41.05 15.20
CA PHE A 38 28.28 -40.31 14.58
C PHE A 38 28.76 -39.17 15.51
N GLU A 39 30.09 -38.98 15.60
CA GLU A 39 30.68 -38.01 16.51
C GLU A 39 30.13 -36.59 16.29
N GLY A 40 29.67 -35.94 17.39
CA GLY A 40 29.08 -34.62 17.35
C GLY A 40 27.57 -34.57 17.14
N TYR A 41 26.90 -35.72 16.88
CA TYR A 41 25.44 -35.81 16.71
C TYR A 41 24.78 -36.48 17.90
N TYR A 42 23.92 -35.74 18.59
CA TYR A 42 23.23 -36.21 19.79
C TYR A 42 21.74 -36.32 19.54
N LYS A 43 21.07 -37.24 20.19
CA LYS A 43 19.64 -37.44 20.04
C LYS A 43 18.87 -36.20 20.51
N ALA A 44 18.40 -35.39 19.55
CA ALA A 44 17.74 -34.12 19.80
C ALA A 44 16.19 -34.23 19.93
N GLY A 45 15.64 -35.42 19.66
CA GLY A 45 14.19 -35.69 19.70
C GLY A 45 13.69 -36.43 18.47
N SER A 46 12.36 -36.36 18.24
CA SER A 46 11.72 -36.97 17.07
C SER A 46 11.47 -35.92 15.98
N PHE A 47 11.73 -36.26 14.73
CA PHE A 47 11.44 -35.43 13.56
C PHE A 47 10.29 -36.06 12.75
N PRO A 48 9.01 -35.91 13.16
CA PRO A 48 7.92 -36.72 12.64
C PRO A 48 7.70 -36.56 11.13
N VAL A 49 7.94 -35.37 10.58
CA VAL A 49 7.80 -35.10 9.14
C VAL A 49 9.06 -35.52 8.37
N SER A 50 10.25 -35.16 8.85
CA SER A 50 11.52 -35.50 8.19
C SER A 50 11.81 -37.00 8.18
N SER A 51 11.27 -37.75 9.14
CA SER A 51 11.40 -39.20 9.21
C SER A 51 10.86 -39.93 7.96
N PHE A 52 9.89 -39.35 7.25
CA PHE A 52 9.42 -39.90 5.97
C PHE A 52 10.48 -39.85 4.87
N MET A 53 11.50 -39.00 5.01
CA MET A 53 12.60 -38.86 4.05
C MET A 53 13.83 -39.73 4.41
N VAL A 54 13.90 -40.27 5.62
CA VAL A 54 15.01 -41.14 6.09
C VAL A 54 15.30 -42.30 5.12
N PRO A 55 14.28 -43.03 4.60
CA PRO A 55 14.55 -44.17 3.69
C PRO A 55 15.25 -43.76 2.38
N LEU A 56 15.22 -42.50 1.99
CA LEU A 56 15.89 -41.99 0.80
C LEU A 56 17.42 -41.93 0.99
N PHE A 57 17.87 -41.75 2.22
CA PHE A 57 19.29 -41.52 2.56
C PHE A 57 19.92 -42.64 3.36
N ASP A 58 19.13 -43.54 3.96
CA ASP A 58 19.64 -44.58 4.86
C ASP A 58 20.53 -45.64 4.17
N SER A 59 20.37 -45.83 2.86
CA SER A 59 21.20 -46.77 2.09
C SER A 59 22.64 -46.28 1.84
N PHE A 60 22.93 -45.01 2.08
CA PHE A 60 24.26 -44.45 1.86
C PHE A 60 25.20 -44.68 3.04
N GLU A 61 26.49 -44.69 2.73
CA GLU A 61 27.55 -44.77 3.74
C GLU A 61 27.51 -43.55 4.67
N THR A 62 27.88 -43.73 5.93
CA THR A 62 27.80 -42.68 6.97
C THR A 62 28.59 -41.42 6.60
N SER A 63 29.73 -41.54 5.95
CA SER A 63 30.52 -40.42 5.41
C SER A 63 29.76 -39.58 4.37
N THR A 64 29.01 -40.28 3.50
CA THR A 64 28.17 -39.64 2.46
C THR A 64 26.95 -38.96 3.08
N VAL A 65 26.31 -39.58 4.06
CA VAL A 65 25.19 -38.99 4.80
C VAL A 65 25.62 -37.71 5.53
N TYR A 66 26.80 -37.71 6.13
CA TYR A 66 27.39 -36.52 6.75
C TYR A 66 27.63 -35.40 5.73
N LEU A 67 28.17 -35.76 4.56
CA LEU A 67 28.35 -34.77 3.48
C LEU A 67 27.02 -34.17 3.04
N PHE A 68 25.98 -35.00 2.86
CA PHE A 68 24.64 -34.53 2.49
C PHE A 68 24.06 -33.60 3.54
N GLU A 69 24.16 -33.93 4.82
CA GLU A 69 23.69 -33.10 5.91
C GLU A 69 24.38 -31.72 5.88
N ARG A 70 25.69 -31.65 5.76
CA ARG A 70 26.45 -30.40 5.64
C ARG A 70 26.08 -29.60 4.39
N VAL A 71 25.88 -30.24 3.25
CA VAL A 71 25.50 -29.60 2.00
C VAL A 71 24.07 -29.01 2.12
N PHE A 72 23.13 -29.77 2.64
CA PHE A 72 21.76 -29.29 2.83
C PHE A 72 21.71 -28.13 3.84
N TRP A 73 22.48 -28.20 4.91
CA TRP A 73 22.58 -27.13 5.89
C TRP A 73 23.10 -25.83 5.25
N TRP A 74 24.22 -25.91 4.52
CA TRP A 74 24.78 -24.73 3.85
C TRP A 74 23.87 -24.17 2.76
N LEU A 75 23.27 -25.01 1.94
CA LEU A 75 22.35 -24.58 0.90
C LEU A 75 21.08 -23.93 1.49
N HIS A 76 20.58 -24.46 2.61
CA HIS A 76 19.43 -23.86 3.30
C HIS A 76 19.78 -22.47 3.85
N ILE A 77 20.90 -22.30 4.53
CA ILE A 77 21.35 -21.02 5.07
C ILE A 77 21.63 -19.99 3.96
N ILE A 78 22.37 -20.39 2.93
CA ILE A 78 22.64 -19.52 1.77
C ILE A 78 21.33 -19.15 1.06
N GLY A 79 20.43 -20.13 0.91
CA GLY A 79 19.10 -19.91 0.33
C GLY A 79 18.27 -18.91 1.12
N ILE A 80 18.26 -18.97 2.47
CA ILE A 80 17.60 -17.97 3.32
C ILE A 80 18.18 -16.58 3.07
N PHE A 81 19.51 -16.42 3.06
CA PHE A 81 20.12 -15.11 2.81
C PHE A 81 19.82 -14.58 1.41
N PHE A 82 19.80 -15.45 0.41
CA PHE A 82 19.40 -15.07 -0.94
C PHE A 82 17.94 -14.62 -0.96
N PHE A 83 17.04 -15.38 -0.33
CA PHE A 83 15.61 -15.04 -0.24
C PHE A 83 15.37 -13.70 0.49
N LEU A 84 16.08 -13.44 1.58
CA LEU A 84 15.99 -12.17 2.31
C LEU A 84 16.40 -10.96 1.44
N ASN A 85 17.44 -11.11 0.61
CA ASN A 85 17.81 -10.07 -0.35
C ASN A 85 16.77 -9.91 -1.48
N TYR A 86 16.22 -11.02 -1.96
CA TYR A 86 15.16 -11.00 -2.98
C TYR A 86 13.88 -10.34 -2.47
N LEU A 87 13.55 -10.51 -1.20
CA LEU A 87 12.35 -10.01 -0.53
C LEU A 87 12.19 -8.49 -0.68
N TYR A 88 13.31 -7.75 -0.68
CA TYR A 88 13.29 -6.29 -0.88
C TYR A 88 12.72 -5.87 -2.24
N TYR A 89 12.95 -6.65 -3.30
CA TYR A 89 12.48 -6.38 -4.66
C TYR A 89 11.12 -7.05 -4.96
N SER A 90 10.65 -7.87 -4.06
CA SER A 90 9.45 -8.69 -4.19
C SER A 90 8.25 -8.01 -3.52
N LYS A 91 7.05 -8.35 -3.99
CA LYS A 91 5.82 -7.97 -3.29
C LYS A 91 5.73 -8.55 -1.87
N HIS A 92 6.56 -9.51 -1.49
CA HIS A 92 6.66 -10.04 -0.13
C HIS A 92 7.18 -9.00 0.89
N LEU A 93 7.74 -7.88 0.43
CA LEU A 93 8.09 -6.75 1.30
C LEU A 93 6.89 -6.26 2.13
N HIS A 94 5.66 -6.47 1.65
CA HIS A 94 4.45 -6.12 2.39
C HIS A 94 4.36 -6.77 3.77
N ILE A 95 4.94 -7.96 3.98
CA ILE A 95 4.94 -8.63 5.29
C ILE A 95 5.66 -7.78 6.33
N LEU A 96 6.83 -7.23 5.95
CA LEU A 96 7.58 -6.34 6.83
C LEU A 96 6.89 -4.99 6.99
N LEU A 97 6.33 -4.45 5.91
CA LEU A 97 5.66 -3.14 5.93
C LEU A 97 4.28 -3.18 6.58
N ALA A 98 3.63 -4.34 6.70
CA ALA A 98 2.34 -4.47 7.36
C ALA A 98 2.37 -4.00 8.83
N PHE A 99 3.46 -4.24 9.56
CA PHE A 99 3.62 -3.80 10.95
C PHE A 99 3.62 -2.28 11.08
N PRO A 100 4.55 -1.54 10.45
CA PRO A 100 4.53 -0.09 10.52
C PRO A 100 3.27 0.51 9.89
N ASN A 101 2.74 -0.09 8.81
CA ASN A 101 1.51 0.38 8.19
C ASN A 101 0.30 0.31 9.13
N THR A 102 0.16 -0.79 9.87
CA THR A 102 -0.91 -0.92 10.88
C THR A 102 -0.68 0.01 12.07
N TYR A 103 0.58 0.21 12.48
CA TYR A 103 0.92 1.12 13.58
C TYR A 103 0.58 2.58 13.27
N TYR A 104 0.85 3.04 12.05
CA TYR A 104 0.56 4.41 11.59
C TYR A 104 -0.80 4.54 10.89
N ALA A 105 -1.64 3.52 10.95
CA ALA A 105 -2.98 3.59 10.38
C ALA A 105 -3.82 4.69 11.06
N ASN A 106 -4.71 5.30 10.30
CA ASN A 106 -5.65 6.29 10.83
C ASN A 106 -6.67 5.61 11.75
N LEU A 107 -6.62 5.98 13.03
CA LEU A 107 -7.52 5.45 14.08
C LEU A 107 -8.71 6.39 14.37
N GLU A 108 -8.82 7.50 13.65
CA GLU A 108 -9.95 8.42 13.78
C GLU A 108 -11.25 7.76 13.28
N ASN A 109 -12.38 8.33 13.68
CA ASN A 109 -13.67 7.82 13.24
C ASN A 109 -13.79 7.79 11.72
N LYS A 110 -14.29 6.68 11.17
CA LYS A 110 -14.53 6.54 9.74
C LYS A 110 -15.46 7.65 9.26
N GLY A 111 -15.07 8.28 8.16
CA GLY A 111 -15.77 9.47 7.66
C GLY A 111 -15.21 10.81 8.15
N LYS A 112 -14.28 10.83 9.10
CA LYS A 112 -13.49 12.00 9.41
C LYS A 112 -12.35 12.11 8.41
N PHE A 113 -12.47 13.00 7.47
CA PHE A 113 -11.42 13.29 6.49
C PHE A 113 -10.28 14.10 7.12
N GLY A 114 -9.07 13.90 6.60
CA GLY A 114 -7.92 14.73 6.96
C GLY A 114 -8.17 16.20 6.64
N ILE A 115 -7.73 17.08 7.52
CA ILE A 115 -7.76 18.53 7.29
C ILE A 115 -6.43 18.91 6.64
N LEU A 116 -6.49 19.61 5.52
CA LEU A 116 -5.31 20.27 4.96
C LEU A 116 -4.91 21.43 5.88
N GLU A 117 -3.77 21.33 6.52
CA GLU A 117 -3.29 22.40 7.44
C GLU A 117 -3.07 23.72 6.70
N SER A 118 -2.71 23.72 5.42
CA SER A 118 -2.61 24.92 4.59
C SER A 118 -3.94 25.63 4.49
N VAL A 119 -5.02 24.91 4.14
CA VAL A 119 -6.38 25.47 4.06
C VAL A 119 -6.87 25.94 5.43
N LYS A 120 -6.62 25.18 6.46
CA LYS A 120 -6.97 25.57 7.83
C LYS A 120 -6.28 26.86 8.27
N ASN A 121 -5.01 27.02 7.92
CA ASN A 121 -4.25 28.23 8.22
C ASN A 121 -4.78 29.45 7.45
N GLU A 122 -5.13 29.31 6.19
CA GLU A 122 -5.78 30.38 5.41
C GLU A 122 -7.13 30.79 6.03
N VAL A 123 -7.96 29.82 6.40
CA VAL A 123 -9.24 30.09 7.07
C VAL A 123 -9.03 30.76 8.44
N LEU A 124 -8.01 30.33 9.21
CA LEU A 124 -7.67 30.97 10.49
C LEU A 124 -7.17 32.41 10.30
N LEU A 125 -6.37 32.67 9.26
CA LEU A 125 -5.95 34.03 8.89
C LEU A 125 -7.12 34.93 8.58
N MET A 126 -8.14 34.38 7.91
CA MET A 126 -9.35 35.12 7.53
C MET A 126 -10.20 35.52 8.75
N PHE A 127 -10.38 34.62 9.75
CA PHE A 127 -11.24 34.86 10.91
C PHE A 127 -10.50 35.38 12.14
N TYR A 128 -9.24 34.99 12.33
CA TYR A 128 -8.44 35.31 13.51
C TYR A 128 -6.99 35.64 13.11
N PRO A 129 -6.74 36.81 12.50
CA PRO A 129 -5.43 37.21 12.03
C PRO A 129 -4.33 37.13 13.12
N GLU A 130 -4.69 37.38 14.39
CA GLU A 130 -3.80 37.36 15.53
C GLU A 130 -3.40 35.95 15.98
N LYS A 131 -4.15 34.90 15.59
CA LYS A 131 -3.89 33.48 15.93
C LYS A 131 -3.18 32.71 14.83
N ALA A 132 -3.06 33.29 13.66
CA ALA A 132 -2.33 32.68 12.57
C ALA A 132 -0.84 32.62 12.97
N SER A 133 -0.32 31.42 13.12
CA SER A 133 1.12 31.23 13.26
C SER A 133 1.79 31.99 12.13
N GLN A 134 2.92 32.66 12.41
CA GLN A 134 3.74 33.24 11.37
C GLN A 134 4.35 32.08 10.54
N SER A 135 3.54 31.42 9.77
CA SER A 135 3.96 30.42 8.80
C SER A 135 4.64 31.20 7.68
N SER A 136 5.96 31.08 7.65
CA SER A 136 6.82 31.60 6.62
C SER A 136 6.26 31.34 5.23
N GLY A 137 5.90 32.38 4.55
CA GLY A 137 5.58 32.71 3.20
C GLY A 137 5.74 31.78 2.00
N ASN A 138 5.72 30.49 2.16
CA ASN A 138 5.49 29.58 1.04
C ASN A 138 4.01 29.20 1.03
N VAL A 139 3.29 29.60 -0.01
CA VAL A 139 1.97 29.06 -0.31
C VAL A 139 2.16 27.59 -0.63
N ASP A 140 1.89 26.73 0.33
CA ASP A 140 1.92 25.30 0.14
C ASP A 140 0.85 24.93 -0.90
N LYS A 141 1.22 24.08 -1.84
CA LYS A 141 0.35 23.50 -2.85
C LYS A 141 -0.86 22.83 -2.18
N PHE A 142 -2.04 23.10 -2.68
CA PHE A 142 -3.28 22.52 -2.14
C PHE A 142 -3.52 21.13 -2.74
N GLY A 143 -3.45 20.08 -1.91
CA GLY A 143 -3.66 18.71 -2.32
C GLY A 143 -2.46 18.10 -3.07
N ALA A 144 -2.71 17.02 -3.81
CA ALA A 144 -1.64 16.24 -4.45
C ALA A 144 -1.91 16.00 -5.94
N SER A 145 -0.93 16.27 -6.79
CA SER A 145 -0.94 15.93 -8.22
C SER A 145 -0.01 14.77 -8.56
N ASP A 146 1.04 14.58 -7.77
CA ASP A 146 2.02 13.50 -7.97
C ASP A 146 2.44 12.91 -6.61
N VAL A 147 3.19 11.82 -6.65
CA VAL A 147 3.65 11.08 -5.46
C VAL A 147 4.54 11.92 -4.54
N LEU A 148 5.21 12.93 -5.05
CA LEU A 148 6.03 13.85 -4.26
C LEU A 148 5.19 14.80 -3.36
N ASP A 149 3.91 14.97 -3.66
CA ASP A 149 2.97 15.76 -2.87
C ASP A 149 2.31 14.94 -1.75
N LEU A 150 2.40 13.60 -1.83
CA LEU A 150 1.80 12.68 -0.87
C LEU A 150 2.66 12.56 0.40
N ASN A 151 2.00 12.32 1.53
CA ASN A 151 2.72 12.06 2.76
C ASN A 151 3.33 10.64 2.80
N TRP A 152 4.33 10.44 3.64
CA TRP A 152 5.07 9.17 3.72
C TRP A 152 4.19 7.97 4.14
N VAL A 153 3.09 8.20 4.89
CA VAL A 153 2.15 7.13 5.28
C VAL A 153 1.37 6.65 4.06
N GLN A 154 0.90 7.57 3.19
CA GLN A 154 0.23 7.23 1.94
C GLN A 154 1.16 6.45 1.00
N LEU A 155 2.44 6.84 0.92
CA LEU A 155 3.45 6.13 0.13
C LEU A 155 3.72 4.74 0.72
N MET A 156 3.82 4.61 2.04
CA MET A 156 3.97 3.32 2.72
C MET A 156 2.74 2.43 2.50
N ASN A 157 1.53 2.98 2.53
CA ASN A 157 0.30 2.27 2.18
C ASN A 157 0.38 1.62 0.79
N ALA A 158 0.92 2.34 -0.21
CA ALA A 158 1.08 1.83 -1.56
C ALA A 158 2.03 0.62 -1.64
N TYR A 159 3.15 0.67 -0.92
CA TYR A 159 4.10 -0.44 -0.84
C TYR A 159 3.61 -1.62 0.00
N SER A 160 2.78 -1.36 1.02
CA SER A 160 2.20 -2.41 1.86
C SER A 160 1.07 -3.17 1.17
N CYS A 161 0.58 -2.68 0.02
CA CYS A 161 -0.52 -3.29 -0.71
C CYS A 161 -0.11 -4.60 -1.40
N THR A 162 -0.77 -5.72 -1.04
CA THR A 162 -0.55 -7.04 -1.65
C THR A 162 -1.37 -7.29 -2.90
N GLU A 163 -2.14 -6.32 -3.36
CA GLU A 163 -3.05 -6.44 -4.51
C GLU A 163 -4.14 -7.51 -4.36
N CYS A 164 -4.53 -7.86 -3.13
CA CYS A 164 -5.49 -8.93 -2.86
C CYS A 164 -6.90 -8.68 -3.43
N GLY A 165 -7.26 -7.41 -3.73
CA GLY A 165 -8.51 -7.04 -4.39
C GLY A 165 -9.72 -6.86 -3.49
N ARG A 166 -9.63 -7.11 -2.17
CA ARG A 166 -10.76 -6.97 -1.22
C ARG A 166 -11.40 -5.58 -1.27
N CYS A 167 -10.57 -4.53 -1.29
CA CYS A 167 -11.04 -3.15 -1.39
C CYS A 167 -11.81 -2.86 -2.68
N THR A 168 -11.49 -3.53 -3.78
CA THR A 168 -12.19 -3.38 -5.06
C THR A 168 -13.52 -4.13 -5.06
N SER A 169 -13.57 -5.35 -4.46
CA SER A 169 -14.81 -6.12 -4.37
C SER A 169 -15.86 -5.48 -3.46
N GLU A 170 -15.45 -4.69 -2.47
CA GLU A 170 -16.36 -3.97 -1.58
C GLU A 170 -16.66 -2.53 -2.04
N CYS A 171 -16.05 -2.07 -3.13
CA CYS A 171 -16.24 -0.70 -3.63
C CYS A 171 -17.58 -0.54 -4.35
N PRO A 172 -18.51 0.31 -3.85
CA PRO A 172 -19.81 0.52 -4.50
C PRO A 172 -19.70 1.06 -5.94
N ALA A 173 -18.72 1.92 -6.19
CA ALA A 173 -18.47 2.45 -7.53
C ALA A 173 -18.03 1.33 -8.50
N ASN A 174 -17.15 0.44 -8.05
CA ASN A 174 -16.72 -0.71 -8.85
C ASN A 174 -17.87 -1.70 -9.09
N LEU A 175 -18.65 -2.01 -8.06
CA LEU A 175 -19.80 -2.91 -8.15
C LEU A 175 -20.88 -2.42 -9.13
N THR A 176 -21.02 -1.10 -9.27
CA THR A 176 -21.96 -0.47 -10.21
C THR A 176 -21.38 -0.24 -11.62
N GLY A 177 -20.18 -0.79 -11.90
CA GLY A 177 -19.55 -0.74 -13.22
C GLY A 177 -18.81 0.57 -13.54
N LYS A 178 -18.59 1.46 -12.56
CA LYS A 178 -17.76 2.66 -12.75
C LYS A 178 -16.26 2.30 -12.79
N LYS A 179 -15.45 3.15 -13.42
CA LYS A 179 -14.03 2.88 -13.66
C LYS A 179 -13.14 3.00 -12.40
N LEU A 180 -13.68 2.99 -11.22
CA LEU A 180 -12.89 3.08 -10.00
C LEU A 180 -12.53 1.69 -9.47
N SER A 181 -11.25 1.48 -9.21
CA SER A 181 -10.73 0.36 -8.44
C SER A 181 -9.77 0.89 -7.36
N PRO A 182 -10.13 0.84 -6.07
CA PRO A 182 -9.24 1.29 -4.98
C PRO A 182 -7.88 0.57 -4.99
N ARG A 183 -7.85 -0.71 -5.38
CA ARG A 183 -6.60 -1.46 -5.59
C ARG A 183 -5.73 -0.80 -6.65
N LYS A 184 -6.32 -0.39 -7.80
CA LYS A 184 -5.60 0.28 -8.89
C LYS A 184 -4.98 1.59 -8.41
N ILE A 185 -5.69 2.40 -7.62
CA ILE A 185 -5.15 3.64 -7.04
C ILE A 185 -3.84 3.37 -6.30
N MET A 186 -3.79 2.34 -5.45
CA MET A 186 -2.58 1.98 -4.70
C MET A 186 -1.46 1.47 -5.60
N MET A 187 -1.80 0.66 -6.62
CA MET A 187 -0.82 0.14 -7.57
C MET A 187 -0.20 1.26 -8.42
N ASP A 188 -1.02 2.13 -8.96
CA ASP A 188 -0.58 3.27 -9.76
C ASP A 188 0.30 4.23 -8.94
N THR A 189 -0.05 4.45 -7.68
CA THR A 189 0.78 5.25 -6.75
C THR A 189 2.15 4.60 -6.54
N ARG A 190 2.20 3.27 -6.32
CA ARG A 190 3.46 2.54 -6.20
C ARG A 190 4.29 2.60 -7.48
N ASP A 191 3.67 2.33 -8.63
CA ASP A 191 4.36 2.29 -9.91
C ASP A 191 4.94 3.68 -10.26
N ARG A 192 4.20 4.75 -9.99
CA ARG A 192 4.70 6.11 -10.14
C ARG A 192 5.84 6.42 -9.18
N LEU A 193 5.73 6.02 -7.91
CA LEU A 193 6.76 6.21 -6.90
C LEU A 193 8.06 5.49 -7.28
N GLU A 194 7.98 4.27 -7.81
CA GLU A 194 9.15 3.55 -8.31
C GLU A 194 9.82 4.26 -9.49
N LYS A 195 9.03 4.83 -10.41
CA LYS A 195 9.56 5.62 -11.53
C LYS A 195 10.29 6.87 -11.04
N VAL A 196 9.68 7.60 -10.10
CA VAL A 196 10.27 8.78 -9.45
C VAL A 196 11.55 8.40 -8.70
N SER A 197 11.54 7.31 -7.94
CA SER A 197 12.71 6.81 -7.21
C SER A 197 13.88 6.49 -8.14
N LYS A 198 13.61 5.83 -9.28
CA LYS A 198 14.64 5.57 -10.31
C LYS A 198 15.18 6.88 -10.91
N ASN A 199 14.31 7.84 -11.21
CA ASN A 199 14.69 9.16 -11.69
C ASN A 199 15.64 9.86 -10.70
N ILE A 200 15.28 9.92 -9.42
CA ILE A 200 16.11 10.52 -8.36
C ILE A 200 17.46 9.80 -8.24
N SER A 201 17.47 8.47 -8.32
CA SER A 201 18.70 7.67 -8.21
C SER A 201 19.67 7.95 -9.35
N VAL A 202 19.17 8.05 -10.59
CA VAL A 202 19.97 8.35 -11.78
C VAL A 202 20.49 9.79 -11.72
N ASN A 203 19.72 10.74 -11.21
CA ASN A 203 20.04 12.17 -11.16
C ASN A 203 20.70 12.62 -9.85
N LYS A 204 21.46 11.72 -9.19
CA LYS A 204 22.27 12.02 -7.99
C LYS A 204 21.46 12.62 -6.83
N GLY A 205 20.28 12.09 -6.59
CA GLY A 205 19.43 12.49 -5.47
C GLY A 205 18.48 13.67 -5.74
N LYS A 206 18.38 14.13 -6.99
CA LYS A 206 17.43 15.20 -7.38
C LYS A 206 16.39 14.66 -8.35
N PHE A 207 15.14 15.01 -8.13
CA PHE A 207 14.09 14.75 -9.11
C PHE A 207 14.26 15.69 -10.30
N VAL A 208 14.22 15.13 -11.51
CA VAL A 208 14.15 15.88 -12.77
C VAL A 208 12.80 15.59 -13.37
N ASP A 209 12.08 16.63 -13.75
CA ASP A 209 10.74 16.49 -14.35
C ASP A 209 10.78 15.55 -15.56
N ASP A 210 9.99 14.50 -15.49
CA ASP A 210 9.88 13.46 -16.52
C ASP A 210 8.62 13.62 -17.40
N GLY A 211 7.87 14.69 -17.20
CA GLY A 211 6.64 14.99 -17.92
C GLY A 211 5.44 14.15 -17.54
N ASP A 212 5.59 13.22 -16.58
CA ASP A 212 4.51 12.41 -16.06
C ASP A 212 4.12 12.82 -14.63
N ARG A 213 2.87 12.66 -14.29
CA ARG A 213 2.36 12.83 -12.93
C ARG A 213 1.36 11.73 -12.60
N LEU A 214 1.09 11.51 -11.31
CA LEU A 214 0.13 10.52 -10.88
C LEU A 214 -1.28 10.84 -11.40
N LEU A 215 -1.67 12.11 -11.31
CA LEU A 215 -2.92 12.63 -11.87
C LEU A 215 -2.85 12.67 -13.40
N ASP A 216 -3.89 12.24 -14.08
CA ASP A 216 -4.10 12.15 -15.52
C ASP A 216 -3.28 11.06 -16.24
N ASN A 217 -1.99 10.83 -15.90
CA ASN A 217 -1.19 9.81 -16.59
C ASN A 217 -1.44 8.38 -16.04
N TYR A 218 -1.74 8.26 -14.74
CA TYR A 218 -1.99 6.98 -14.05
C TYR A 218 -3.44 6.89 -13.55
N ILE A 219 -3.89 7.92 -12.84
CA ILE A 219 -5.23 8.01 -12.25
C ILE A 219 -6.02 9.09 -12.96
N THR A 220 -7.13 8.72 -13.57
CA THR A 220 -7.97 9.67 -14.33
C THR A 220 -8.91 10.46 -13.43
N LYS A 221 -9.30 11.65 -13.88
CA LYS A 221 -10.33 12.47 -13.20
C LYS A 221 -11.65 11.71 -13.03
N GLU A 222 -12.02 10.87 -14.01
CA GLU A 222 -13.23 10.04 -13.95
C GLU A 222 -13.14 9.03 -12.79
N GLU A 223 -12.00 8.38 -12.58
CA GLU A 223 -11.80 7.46 -11.47
C GLU A 223 -11.91 8.17 -10.12
N LEU A 224 -11.31 9.35 -9.99
CA LEU A 224 -11.39 10.15 -8.77
C LEU A 224 -12.84 10.52 -8.44
N TRP A 225 -13.60 11.04 -9.40
CA TRP A 225 -14.98 11.49 -9.17
C TRP A 225 -15.98 10.34 -9.04
N ALA A 226 -15.64 9.13 -9.48
CA ALA A 226 -16.45 7.94 -9.25
C ALA A 226 -16.50 7.51 -7.77
N CYS A 227 -15.54 7.93 -6.93
CA CYS A 227 -15.49 7.58 -5.52
C CYS A 227 -16.63 8.26 -4.73
N THR A 228 -17.38 7.47 -3.98
CA THR A 228 -18.47 7.95 -3.09
C THR A 228 -18.01 8.30 -1.68
N SER A 229 -16.71 8.26 -1.41
CA SER A 229 -16.10 8.58 -0.10
C SER A 229 -16.64 7.75 1.08
N CYS A 230 -17.06 6.50 0.84
CA CYS A 230 -17.76 5.67 1.81
C CYS A 230 -16.84 4.89 2.78
N ASN A 231 -15.52 4.94 2.61
CA ASN A 231 -14.51 4.17 3.39
C ASN A 231 -14.62 2.64 3.33
N ALA A 232 -15.50 2.04 2.51
CA ALA A 232 -15.63 0.59 2.40
C ALA A 232 -14.30 -0.11 2.00
N CYS A 233 -13.48 0.56 1.20
CA CYS A 233 -12.16 0.04 0.79
C CYS A 233 -11.16 -0.02 1.96
N VAL A 234 -11.20 0.95 2.87
CA VAL A 234 -10.35 0.98 4.08
C VAL A 234 -10.81 -0.10 5.05
N GLU A 235 -12.13 -0.22 5.26
CA GLU A 235 -12.72 -1.25 6.12
C GLU A 235 -12.39 -2.67 5.68
N ALA A 236 -12.42 -2.92 4.36
CA ALA A 236 -12.12 -4.24 3.80
C ALA A 236 -10.64 -4.61 3.86
N CYS A 237 -9.75 -3.66 4.15
CA CYS A 237 -8.31 -3.89 4.17
C CYS A 237 -7.85 -4.39 5.55
N PRO A 238 -7.25 -5.60 5.65
CA PRO A 238 -6.83 -6.17 6.93
C PRO A 238 -5.68 -5.41 7.61
N ILE A 239 -4.98 -4.54 6.88
CA ILE A 239 -3.88 -3.71 7.38
C ILE A 239 -4.19 -2.21 7.28
N ASN A 240 -5.46 -1.84 7.12
CA ASN A 240 -5.95 -0.45 7.10
C ASN A 240 -5.27 0.46 6.05
N ILE A 241 -4.98 -0.05 4.86
CA ILE A 241 -4.54 0.79 3.73
C ILE A 241 -5.67 1.74 3.36
N ASP A 242 -5.34 3.02 3.20
CA ASP A 242 -6.28 4.10 2.93
C ASP A 242 -6.14 4.70 1.51
N PRO A 243 -6.79 4.11 0.48
CA PRO A 243 -6.82 4.70 -0.84
C PRO A 243 -7.63 6.00 -0.90
N LEU A 244 -8.55 6.20 0.05
CA LEU A 244 -9.43 7.35 0.04
C LEU A 244 -8.68 8.63 0.36
N SER A 245 -7.68 8.59 1.24
CA SER A 245 -6.85 9.77 1.55
C SER A 245 -6.18 10.32 0.29
N ILE A 246 -5.61 9.45 -0.55
CA ILE A 246 -4.99 9.83 -1.83
C ILE A 246 -6.03 10.44 -2.78
N ILE A 247 -7.21 9.81 -2.90
CA ILE A 247 -8.30 10.32 -3.75
C ILE A 247 -8.75 11.71 -3.30
N MET A 248 -8.85 11.95 -1.99
CA MET A 248 -9.26 13.24 -1.45
C MET A 248 -8.21 14.33 -1.71
N ASP A 249 -6.94 14.04 -1.48
CA ASP A 249 -5.85 14.99 -1.76
C ASP A 249 -5.80 15.36 -3.26
N MET A 250 -6.00 14.37 -4.15
CA MET A 250 -6.04 14.63 -5.60
C MET A 250 -7.27 15.43 -6.02
N ARG A 251 -8.44 15.19 -5.39
CA ARG A 251 -9.65 16.01 -5.63
C ARG A 251 -9.46 17.45 -5.17
N GLN A 252 -8.81 17.66 -4.02
CA GLN A 252 -8.50 19.00 -3.52
C GLN A 252 -7.59 19.74 -4.51
N TYR A 253 -6.55 19.07 -5.03
CA TYR A 253 -5.71 19.65 -6.06
C TYR A 253 -6.49 20.05 -7.32
N LEU A 254 -7.36 19.16 -7.82
CA LEU A 254 -8.17 19.44 -9.01
C LEU A 254 -9.07 20.66 -8.84
N ILE A 255 -9.64 20.87 -7.65
CA ILE A 255 -10.55 21.99 -7.38
C ILE A 255 -9.77 23.27 -7.09
N MET A 256 -8.77 23.21 -6.20
CA MET A 256 -8.14 24.40 -5.66
C MET A 256 -7.00 24.92 -6.55
N GLU A 257 -6.27 24.04 -7.24
CA GLU A 257 -5.16 24.43 -8.10
C GLU A 257 -5.56 24.49 -9.59
N GLU A 258 -6.30 23.48 -10.07
CA GLU A 258 -6.66 23.42 -11.49
C GLU A 258 -8.04 24.01 -11.80
N SER A 259 -8.86 24.35 -10.80
CA SER A 259 -10.27 24.76 -10.97
C SER A 259 -11.06 23.82 -11.89
N SER A 260 -10.69 22.54 -11.89
CA SER A 260 -11.15 21.49 -12.81
C SER A 260 -12.17 20.58 -12.15
N ALA A 261 -13.33 21.14 -11.79
CA ALA A 261 -14.50 20.36 -11.36
C ALA A 261 -15.53 20.23 -12.49
N HIS A 262 -16.41 19.21 -12.37
CA HIS A 262 -17.54 19.10 -13.29
C HIS A 262 -18.43 20.38 -13.19
N PRO A 263 -18.98 20.90 -14.29
CA PRO A 263 -19.78 22.14 -14.27
C PRO A 263 -20.86 22.15 -13.21
N ASP A 264 -21.54 21.02 -12.98
CA ASP A 264 -22.60 20.92 -11.96
C ASP A 264 -22.04 21.08 -10.53
N LEU A 265 -20.83 20.58 -10.26
CA LEU A 265 -20.17 20.80 -8.98
C LEU A 265 -19.75 22.26 -8.80
N ASN A 266 -19.24 22.91 -9.84
CA ASN A 266 -18.87 24.31 -9.79
C ASN A 266 -20.12 25.17 -9.52
N ASN A 267 -21.23 24.88 -10.19
CA ASN A 267 -22.51 25.58 -9.95
C ASN A 267 -23.01 25.36 -8.51
N MET A 268 -22.90 24.13 -8.00
CA MET A 268 -23.28 23.84 -6.62
C MET A 268 -22.39 24.60 -5.63
N MET A 269 -21.06 24.62 -5.83
CA MET A 269 -20.13 25.34 -4.96
C MET A 269 -20.39 26.83 -4.96
N ASN A 270 -20.58 27.43 -6.13
CA ASN A 270 -20.95 28.85 -6.28
C ASN A 270 -22.27 29.17 -5.58
N ASN A 271 -23.28 28.30 -5.68
CA ASN A 271 -24.56 28.49 -5.00
C ASN A 271 -24.40 28.38 -3.47
N ILE A 272 -23.58 27.42 -2.97
CA ILE A 272 -23.31 27.29 -1.53
C ILE A 272 -22.60 28.55 -1.01
N GLU A 273 -21.64 29.08 -1.77
CA GLU A 273 -20.88 30.27 -1.39
C GLU A 273 -21.79 31.52 -1.35
N ASN A 274 -22.58 31.73 -2.37
CA ASN A 274 -23.39 32.94 -2.52
C ASN A 274 -24.74 32.89 -1.81
N ASN A 275 -25.37 31.73 -1.72
CA ASN A 275 -26.74 31.56 -1.22
C ASN A 275 -26.83 30.68 0.04
N GLY A 276 -25.71 29.99 0.44
CA GLY A 276 -25.75 29.05 1.52
C GLY A 276 -26.56 27.77 1.24
N ALA A 277 -26.87 27.49 -0.04
CA ALA A 277 -27.60 26.32 -0.51
C ALA A 277 -27.03 25.82 -1.83
N PRO A 278 -27.11 24.53 -2.15
CA PRO A 278 -26.52 23.95 -3.38
C PRO A 278 -27.24 24.32 -4.68
N TRP A 279 -28.39 25.01 -4.60
CA TRP A 279 -29.16 25.55 -5.70
C TRP A 279 -29.41 27.05 -5.50
N PRO A 280 -29.79 27.81 -6.55
CA PRO A 280 -30.10 29.23 -6.43
C PRO A 280 -31.36 29.41 -5.59
N TYR A 281 -31.19 29.68 -4.30
CA TYR A 281 -32.25 29.84 -3.33
C TYR A 281 -32.06 31.14 -2.55
N ASN A 282 -33.10 31.95 -2.44
CA ASN A 282 -33.04 33.18 -1.68
C ASN A 282 -33.00 32.88 -0.18
N GLN A 283 -32.02 33.43 0.54
CA GLN A 283 -31.89 33.23 1.99
C GLN A 283 -33.12 33.70 2.78
N GLN A 284 -33.84 34.69 2.29
CA GLN A 284 -35.04 35.18 2.92
C GLN A 284 -36.19 34.17 2.89
N ASP A 285 -36.21 33.29 1.93
CA ASP A 285 -37.23 32.24 1.77
C ASP A 285 -36.95 31.01 2.60
N ARG A 286 -35.82 30.98 3.32
CA ARG A 286 -35.34 29.81 4.06
C ARG A 286 -36.25 29.37 5.20
N GLU A 287 -37.02 30.32 5.77
CA GLU A 287 -37.95 30.10 6.89
C GLU A 287 -39.42 30.03 6.48
N LEU A 288 -39.75 30.13 5.18
CA LEU A 288 -41.14 30.11 4.71
C LEU A 288 -41.89 28.84 5.11
N TRP A 289 -41.22 27.72 5.14
CA TRP A 289 -41.79 26.43 5.57
C TRP A 289 -42.31 26.44 7.03
N ILE A 290 -41.79 27.31 7.89
CA ILE A 290 -42.28 27.50 9.28
C ILE A 290 -43.64 28.19 9.29
N GLN A 291 -43.89 29.06 8.29
CA GLN A 291 -45.12 29.83 8.19
C GLN A 291 -46.25 29.06 7.47
N GLU A 292 -45.93 28.03 6.70
CA GLU A 292 -46.85 27.16 5.98
C GLU A 292 -47.35 25.97 6.80
N SER A 293 -46.88 25.79 8.01
CA SER A 293 -47.29 24.74 8.97
C SER A 293 -48.28 25.30 9.97
#